data_921b59e5c917417d129c4d5e6d36c414
#
_entry.id   921b59e5c917417d129c4d5e6d36c414
#
_cell.length_a   1.000
_cell.length_b   1.000
_cell.length_c   1.000
_cell.angle_alpha   90.00
_cell.angle_beta   90.00
_cell.angle_gamma   90.00
#
_symmetry.space_group_name_H-M   'P 1'
#
loop_
_entity.id
_entity.type
_entity.pdbx_description
1 polymer ?
#
loop_
_entity_poly.entity_id
_entity_poly.type
_entity_poly.pdbx_seq_one_letter_code
_entity_poly.pdbx_strand_id
1 'polypeptide(L)'
;MLLGLMGFLSAVVLCSVLHIASSVFIPLVIAWFILQMLRPVTVIGRTLHLNAWLNVILVFAILACVGLAGFKFITAQVVEFGHVYNEYSEKLIEWAVHVLQVLSVPPEAVKNFDWFAILRENARNISSLIIALSSKFVMTFVFLMFMMVEAPYLDDKINKAFGKNSVRVRKILSSISEQVSQYLGTLALISLATGVCAWLVLMALGVHLAAGWGVLTFLLNFIPTVGSIIATIPPVVMAVIQFSPGLFKPFLVLVSLTAIQVTIGNIITPKVVGDRLGVSPVMILLSLLLWGMIWGIPGALLSTPIISIIKIVCENIPAMHSIAVLIGSGESVRRLPEVKTTEAVETVTKKIEKTFAETVRRVKTARKNKNGGK
;
A
#
# COMPACT_ATOMS: atom_id res chain seq x y z
N MET A 1 7.67 7.58 32.18
CA MET A 1 8.56 6.49 31.85
C MET A 1 7.80 5.16 31.70
N LEU A 2 7.00 4.73 32.70
CA LEU A 2 6.26 3.45 32.64
C LEU A 2 5.26 3.36 31.47
N LEU A 3 4.48 4.42 31.22
CA LEU A 3 3.53 4.50 30.10
C LEU A 3 4.22 4.39 28.72
N GLY A 4 5.42 4.97 28.57
CA GLY A 4 6.20 4.86 27.34
C GLY A 4 6.72 3.43 27.11
N LEU A 5 7.18 2.77 28.17
CA LEU A 5 7.63 1.37 28.14
C LEU A 5 6.47 0.42 27.80
N MET A 6 5.30 0.61 28.40
CA MET A 6 4.10 -0.15 28.11
C MET A 6 3.64 0.05 26.65
N GLY A 7 3.70 1.29 26.14
CA GLY A 7 3.40 1.59 24.74
C GLY A 7 4.35 0.91 23.76
N PHE A 8 5.66 0.95 24.06
CA PHE A 8 6.67 0.27 23.25
C PHE A 8 6.48 -1.26 23.26
N LEU A 9 6.29 -1.85 24.45
CA LEU A 9 5.99 -3.28 24.57
C LEU A 9 4.74 -3.69 23.79
N SER A 10 3.66 -2.91 23.90
CA SER A 10 2.42 -3.16 23.15
C SER A 10 2.65 -3.09 21.63
N ALA A 11 3.46 -2.16 21.14
CA ALA A 11 3.80 -2.05 19.73
C ALA A 11 4.62 -3.26 19.26
N VAL A 12 5.61 -3.70 20.05
CA VAL A 12 6.42 -4.91 19.71
C VAL A 12 5.54 -6.16 19.69
N VAL A 13 4.67 -6.34 20.68
CA VAL A 13 3.73 -7.48 20.70
C VAL A 13 2.80 -7.43 19.49
N LEU A 14 2.24 -6.26 19.16
CA LEU A 14 1.39 -6.08 17.97
C LEU A 14 2.13 -6.45 16.68
N CYS A 15 3.35 -5.97 16.49
CA CYS A 15 4.17 -6.31 15.32
C CYS A 15 4.46 -7.83 15.25
N SER A 16 4.76 -8.45 16.39
CA SER A 16 4.99 -9.90 16.46
C SER A 16 3.73 -10.70 16.10
N VAL A 17 2.56 -10.30 16.60
CA VAL A 17 1.28 -10.93 16.25
C VAL A 17 0.98 -10.75 14.76
N LEU A 18 1.18 -9.56 14.20
CA LEU A 18 0.98 -9.29 12.78
C LEU A 18 1.94 -10.11 11.90
N HIS A 19 3.17 -10.33 12.36
CA HIS A 19 4.14 -11.16 11.65
C HIS A 19 3.74 -12.64 11.67
N ILE A 20 3.44 -13.19 12.85
CA ILE A 20 3.03 -14.59 13.03
C ILE A 20 1.74 -14.90 12.27
N ALA A 21 0.77 -14.01 12.36
CA ALA A 21 -0.54 -14.15 11.70
C ALA A 21 -0.58 -13.53 10.28
N SER A 22 0.57 -13.29 9.65
CA SER A 22 0.68 -12.70 8.30
C SER A 22 -0.10 -13.46 7.23
N SER A 23 -0.22 -14.79 7.37
CA SER A 23 -1.03 -15.63 6.47
C SER A 23 -2.51 -15.25 6.44
N VAL A 24 -3.03 -14.64 7.51
CA VAL A 24 -4.42 -14.20 7.63
C VAL A 24 -4.54 -12.69 7.37
N PHE A 25 -3.65 -11.88 7.98
CA PHE A 25 -3.74 -10.42 7.90
C PHE A 25 -3.43 -9.88 6.50
N ILE A 26 -2.48 -10.46 5.77
CA ILE A 26 -2.17 -10.01 4.40
C ILE A 26 -3.39 -10.17 3.48
N PRO A 27 -4.04 -11.35 3.37
CA PRO A 27 -5.26 -11.51 2.58
C PRO A 27 -6.41 -10.59 3.03
N LEU A 28 -6.57 -10.38 4.34
CA LEU A 28 -7.59 -9.50 4.90
C LEU A 28 -7.38 -8.04 4.47
N VAL A 29 -6.15 -7.54 4.59
CA VAL A 29 -5.81 -6.15 4.19
C VAL A 29 -5.95 -5.97 2.69
N ILE A 30 -5.50 -6.94 1.89
CA ILE A 30 -5.65 -6.91 0.43
C ILE A 30 -7.15 -6.92 0.06
N ALA A 31 -7.96 -7.76 0.69
CA ALA A 31 -9.40 -7.80 0.47
C ALA A 31 -10.07 -6.45 0.77
N TRP A 32 -9.68 -5.81 1.87
CA TRP A 32 -10.19 -4.49 2.22
C TRP A 32 -9.75 -3.41 1.22
N PHE A 33 -8.50 -3.45 0.73
CA PHE A 33 -8.02 -2.53 -0.31
C PHE A 33 -8.80 -2.73 -1.61
N ILE A 34 -8.99 -3.98 -2.05
CA ILE A 34 -9.78 -4.30 -3.24
C ILE A 34 -11.21 -3.76 -3.08
N LEU A 35 -11.83 -3.96 -1.91
CA LEU A 35 -13.17 -3.45 -1.62
C LEU A 35 -13.23 -1.92 -1.74
N GLN A 36 -12.23 -1.20 -1.23
CA GLN A 36 -12.18 0.27 -1.34
C GLN A 36 -11.92 0.72 -2.79
N MET A 37 -11.07 0.02 -3.55
CA MET A 37 -10.83 0.31 -4.97
C MET A 37 -12.08 0.05 -5.83
N LEU A 38 -12.88 -0.96 -5.48
CA LEU A 38 -14.11 -1.31 -6.20
C LEU A 38 -15.34 -0.53 -5.72
N ARG A 39 -15.19 0.36 -4.74
CA ARG A 39 -16.29 1.21 -4.26
C ARG A 39 -17.00 1.97 -5.37
N PRO A 40 -16.32 2.59 -6.37
CA PRO A 40 -17.02 3.22 -7.50
C PRO A 40 -17.94 2.24 -8.25
N VAL A 41 -17.51 0.99 -8.45
CA VAL A 41 -18.30 -0.05 -9.12
C VAL A 41 -19.56 -0.39 -8.29
N THR A 42 -19.40 -0.53 -6.97
CA THR A 42 -20.53 -0.82 -6.07
C THR A 42 -21.51 0.35 -5.98
N VAL A 43 -21.04 1.60 -6.09
CA VAL A 43 -21.88 2.79 -6.15
C VAL A 43 -22.67 2.83 -7.47
N ILE A 44 -22.01 2.59 -8.60
CA ILE A 44 -22.65 2.50 -9.92
C ILE A 44 -23.72 1.41 -9.92
N GLY A 45 -23.42 0.23 -9.37
CA GLY A 45 -24.40 -0.84 -9.25
C GLY A 45 -25.65 -0.45 -8.43
N ARG A 46 -25.47 0.36 -7.38
CA ARG A 46 -26.60 0.91 -6.59
C ARG A 46 -27.40 1.94 -7.38
N THR A 47 -26.75 2.80 -8.18
CA THR A 47 -27.45 3.77 -9.05
C THR A 47 -28.24 3.07 -10.15
N LEU A 48 -27.80 1.89 -10.60
CA LEU A 48 -28.52 1.02 -11.53
C LEU A 48 -29.62 0.18 -10.85
N HIS A 49 -29.94 0.44 -9.57
CA HIS A 49 -30.95 -0.28 -8.76
C HIS A 49 -30.70 -1.79 -8.69
N LEU A 50 -29.44 -2.23 -8.81
CA LEU A 50 -29.09 -3.65 -8.63
C LEU A 50 -29.28 -4.06 -7.18
N ASN A 51 -29.91 -5.21 -6.98
CA ASN A 51 -30.02 -5.84 -5.67
C ASN A 51 -28.61 -6.08 -5.07
N ALA A 52 -28.49 -6.05 -3.73
CA ALA A 52 -27.21 -6.24 -3.05
C ALA A 52 -26.47 -7.51 -3.52
N TRP A 53 -27.18 -8.61 -3.74
CA TRP A 53 -26.63 -9.86 -4.27
C TRP A 53 -26.09 -9.73 -5.69
N LEU A 54 -26.79 -9.03 -6.58
CA LEU A 54 -26.33 -8.79 -7.95
C LEU A 54 -25.06 -7.94 -7.97
N ASN A 55 -24.96 -6.99 -7.05
CA ASN A 55 -23.75 -6.17 -6.89
C ASN A 55 -22.54 -7.02 -6.42
N VAL A 56 -22.78 -7.95 -5.50
CA VAL A 56 -21.75 -8.92 -5.08
C VAL A 56 -21.30 -9.76 -6.26
N ILE A 57 -22.27 -10.37 -6.99
CA ILE A 57 -21.97 -11.20 -8.17
C ILE A 57 -21.20 -10.43 -9.23
N LEU A 58 -21.57 -9.17 -9.51
CA LEU A 58 -20.88 -8.30 -10.48
C LEU A 58 -19.42 -8.09 -10.09
N VAL A 59 -19.15 -7.73 -8.83
CA VAL A 59 -17.80 -7.54 -8.32
C VAL A 59 -16.97 -8.82 -8.43
N PHE A 60 -17.58 -9.97 -8.06
CA PHE A 60 -16.92 -11.26 -8.16
C PHE A 60 -16.67 -11.69 -9.62
N ALA A 61 -17.58 -11.41 -10.54
CA ALA A 61 -17.39 -11.65 -11.97
C ALA A 61 -16.22 -10.83 -12.51
N ILE A 62 -16.13 -9.52 -12.16
CA ILE A 62 -15.01 -8.66 -12.54
C ILE A 62 -13.69 -9.23 -12.01
N LEU A 63 -13.64 -9.59 -10.72
CA LEU A 63 -12.44 -10.14 -10.10
C LEU A 63 -12.02 -11.48 -10.70
N ALA A 64 -12.99 -12.35 -11.01
CA ALA A 64 -12.73 -13.61 -11.69
C ALA A 64 -12.18 -13.38 -13.10
N CYS A 65 -12.76 -12.46 -13.87
CA CYS A 65 -12.23 -12.09 -15.19
C CYS A 65 -10.81 -11.54 -15.11
N VAL A 66 -10.54 -10.62 -14.17
CA VAL A 66 -9.19 -10.05 -13.95
C VAL A 66 -8.22 -11.12 -13.49
N GLY A 67 -8.64 -12.01 -12.58
CA GLY A 67 -7.81 -13.11 -12.08
C GLY A 67 -7.46 -14.12 -13.17
N LEU A 68 -8.44 -14.53 -14.01
CA LEU A 68 -8.22 -15.43 -15.13
C LEU A 68 -7.33 -14.80 -16.22
N ALA A 69 -7.56 -13.52 -16.54
CA ALA A 69 -6.72 -12.78 -17.47
C ALA A 69 -5.29 -12.66 -16.95
N GLY A 70 -5.12 -12.33 -15.67
CA GLY A 70 -3.82 -12.25 -15.00
C GLY A 70 -3.10 -13.61 -14.98
N PHE A 71 -3.81 -14.69 -14.68
CA PHE A 71 -3.24 -16.04 -14.71
C PHE A 71 -2.75 -16.43 -16.10
N LYS A 72 -3.57 -16.24 -17.14
CA LYS A 72 -3.18 -16.50 -18.53
C LYS A 72 -1.99 -15.62 -18.94
N PHE A 73 -1.99 -14.36 -18.54
CA PHE A 73 -0.90 -13.45 -18.81
C PHE A 73 0.41 -13.91 -18.16
N ILE A 74 0.39 -14.26 -16.86
CA ILE A 74 1.57 -14.74 -16.14
C ILE A 74 2.11 -16.02 -16.79
N THR A 75 1.24 -16.98 -17.10
CA THR A 75 1.68 -18.22 -17.77
C THR A 75 2.31 -17.95 -19.13
N ALA A 76 1.75 -17.04 -19.92
CA ALA A 76 2.35 -16.63 -21.20
C ALA A 76 3.74 -15.98 -21.02
N GLN A 77 3.89 -15.10 -20.01
CA GLN A 77 5.17 -14.44 -19.72
C GLN A 77 6.22 -15.43 -19.21
N VAL A 78 5.83 -16.45 -18.43
CA VAL A 78 6.76 -17.51 -17.97
C VAL A 78 7.26 -18.36 -19.16
N VAL A 79 6.39 -18.70 -20.10
CA VAL A 79 6.77 -19.44 -21.31
C VAL A 79 7.70 -18.59 -22.19
N GLU A 80 7.34 -17.33 -22.42
CA GLU A 80 8.17 -16.40 -23.21
C GLU A 80 9.53 -16.18 -22.55
N PHE A 81 9.58 -16.04 -21.21
CA PHE A 81 10.84 -15.96 -20.46
C PHE A 81 11.72 -17.19 -20.67
N GLY A 82 11.15 -18.40 -20.73
CA GLY A 82 11.88 -19.62 -21.04
C GLY A 82 12.54 -19.59 -22.42
N HIS A 83 11.84 -19.08 -23.44
CA HIS A 83 12.39 -18.92 -24.78
C HIS A 83 13.51 -17.86 -24.81
N VAL A 84 13.26 -16.70 -24.26
CA VAL A 84 14.23 -15.60 -24.15
C VAL A 84 15.48 -16.06 -23.39
N TYR A 85 15.32 -16.80 -22.31
CA TYR A 85 16.45 -17.32 -21.55
C TYR A 85 17.33 -18.26 -22.40
N ASN A 86 16.73 -19.22 -23.09
CA ASN A 86 17.46 -20.15 -23.95
C ASN A 86 18.23 -19.45 -25.09
N GLU A 87 17.64 -18.36 -25.64
CA GLU A 87 18.25 -17.58 -26.70
C GLU A 87 19.42 -16.71 -26.22
N TYR A 88 19.31 -16.14 -25.02
CA TYR A 88 20.26 -15.14 -24.54
C TYR A 88 21.16 -15.61 -23.39
N SER A 89 21.05 -16.85 -22.93
CA SER A 89 21.81 -17.38 -21.81
C SER A 89 23.33 -17.27 -22.00
N GLU A 90 23.83 -17.59 -23.21
CA GLU A 90 25.26 -17.47 -23.54
C GLU A 90 25.71 -16.01 -23.54
N LYS A 91 24.93 -15.12 -24.17
CA LYS A 91 25.22 -13.67 -24.19
C LYS A 91 25.20 -13.06 -22.79
N LEU A 92 24.32 -13.55 -21.92
CA LEU A 92 24.22 -13.11 -20.54
C LEU A 92 25.47 -13.47 -19.74
N ILE A 93 26.01 -14.69 -19.96
CA ILE A 93 27.26 -15.13 -19.35
C ILE A 93 28.44 -14.31 -19.89
N GLU A 94 28.53 -14.11 -21.20
CA GLU A 94 29.58 -13.30 -21.82
C GLU A 94 29.57 -11.85 -21.30
N TRP A 95 28.38 -11.24 -21.22
CA TRP A 95 28.22 -9.90 -20.67
C TRP A 95 28.58 -9.83 -19.17
N ALA A 96 28.13 -10.80 -18.37
CA ALA A 96 28.48 -10.87 -16.95
C ALA A 96 29.99 -11.03 -16.75
N VAL A 97 30.64 -11.88 -17.52
CA VAL A 97 32.11 -12.05 -17.49
C VAL A 97 32.81 -10.73 -17.85
N HIS A 98 32.33 -10.02 -18.89
CA HIS A 98 32.91 -8.73 -19.29
C HIS A 98 32.79 -7.65 -18.19
N VAL A 99 31.60 -7.53 -17.56
CA VAL A 99 31.37 -6.60 -16.46
C VAL A 99 32.26 -6.91 -15.27
N LEU A 100 32.44 -8.18 -14.92
CA LEU A 100 33.29 -8.59 -13.81
C LEU A 100 34.78 -8.37 -14.09
N GLN A 101 35.22 -8.53 -15.33
CA GLN A 101 36.58 -8.17 -15.74
C GLN A 101 36.81 -6.67 -15.52
N VAL A 102 35.86 -5.81 -15.89
CA VAL A 102 35.94 -4.37 -15.64
C VAL A 102 36.00 -4.05 -14.14
N LEU A 103 35.27 -4.83 -13.31
CA LEU A 103 35.24 -4.69 -11.83
C LEU A 103 36.45 -5.39 -11.13
N SER A 104 37.39 -5.95 -11.89
CA SER A 104 38.56 -6.70 -11.37
C SER A 104 38.16 -7.93 -10.50
N VAL A 105 37.00 -8.54 -10.76
CA VAL A 105 36.56 -9.78 -10.12
C VAL A 105 36.99 -10.98 -10.97
N PRO A 106 37.54 -12.06 -10.40
CA PRO A 106 37.95 -13.24 -11.16
C PRO A 106 36.78 -13.85 -11.94
N PRO A 107 36.91 -14.08 -13.25
CA PRO A 107 35.82 -14.60 -14.11
C PRO A 107 35.39 -16.03 -13.74
N GLU A 108 36.20 -16.76 -12.98
CA GLU A 108 35.90 -18.11 -12.48
C GLU A 108 34.67 -18.14 -11.53
N ALA A 109 34.40 -17.03 -10.83
CA ALA A 109 33.26 -16.90 -9.95
C ALA A 109 31.90 -16.98 -10.71
N VAL A 110 31.88 -16.59 -12.00
CA VAL A 110 30.66 -16.61 -12.83
C VAL A 110 30.55 -17.87 -13.66
N LYS A 111 31.66 -18.41 -14.16
CA LYS A 111 31.67 -19.67 -14.93
C LYS A 111 31.21 -20.87 -14.10
N ASN A 112 31.52 -20.83 -12.77
CA ASN A 112 31.10 -21.87 -11.83
C ASN A 112 29.74 -21.62 -11.21
N PHE A 113 29.10 -20.47 -11.49
CA PHE A 113 27.78 -20.15 -10.99
C PHE A 113 26.71 -20.75 -11.91
N ASP A 114 26.18 -21.88 -11.51
CA ASP A 114 25.12 -22.56 -12.26
C ASP A 114 23.79 -21.81 -12.12
N TRP A 115 23.62 -20.79 -12.97
CA TRP A 115 22.37 -20.05 -13.09
C TRP A 115 21.18 -20.98 -13.39
N PHE A 116 21.43 -22.09 -14.07
CA PHE A 116 20.43 -23.12 -14.36
C PHE A 116 20.01 -23.88 -13.11
N ALA A 117 20.92 -24.18 -12.19
CA ALA A 117 20.55 -24.81 -10.93
C ALA A 117 19.59 -23.91 -10.15
N ILE A 118 19.88 -22.60 -10.07
CA ILE A 118 18.99 -21.62 -9.40
C ILE A 118 17.65 -21.53 -10.12
N LEU A 119 17.62 -21.46 -11.46
CA LEU A 119 16.36 -21.40 -12.21
C LEU A 119 15.59 -22.71 -12.12
N ARG A 120 16.27 -23.86 -12.16
CA ARG A 120 15.65 -25.19 -12.06
C ARG A 120 15.14 -25.47 -10.64
N GLU A 121 15.88 -25.05 -9.62
CA GLU A 121 15.47 -25.10 -8.23
C GLU A 121 14.30 -24.15 -7.95
N ASN A 122 14.35 -22.93 -8.52
CA ASN A 122 13.23 -21.98 -8.46
C ASN A 122 12.04 -22.42 -9.34
N ALA A 123 12.24 -23.12 -10.46
CA ALA A 123 11.15 -23.68 -11.24
C ALA A 123 10.35 -24.77 -10.48
N ARG A 124 11.03 -25.59 -9.67
CA ARG A 124 10.35 -26.46 -8.71
C ARG A 124 9.60 -25.66 -7.63
N ASN A 125 10.18 -24.56 -7.20
CA ASN A 125 9.56 -23.64 -6.24
C ASN A 125 8.40 -22.83 -6.86
N ILE A 126 8.33 -22.66 -8.18
CA ILE A 126 7.20 -22.00 -8.87
C ILE A 126 5.90 -22.77 -8.62
N SER A 127 5.90 -24.09 -8.61
CA SER A 127 4.71 -24.88 -8.29
C SER A 127 4.23 -24.64 -6.85
N SER A 128 5.15 -24.59 -5.90
CA SER A 128 4.83 -24.28 -4.49
C SER A 128 4.40 -22.82 -4.31
N LEU A 129 5.00 -21.89 -5.07
CA LEU A 129 4.59 -20.48 -5.11
C LEU A 129 3.18 -20.32 -5.70
N ILE A 130 2.85 -21.03 -6.77
CA ILE A 130 1.50 -21.02 -7.36
C ILE A 130 0.47 -21.52 -6.36
N ILE A 131 0.76 -22.61 -5.66
CA ILE A 131 -0.12 -23.17 -4.63
C ILE A 131 -0.28 -22.19 -3.46
N ALA A 132 0.81 -21.60 -2.98
CA ALA A 132 0.80 -20.61 -1.90
C ALA A 132 0.05 -19.31 -2.29
N LEU A 133 0.25 -18.84 -3.51
CA LEU A 133 -0.49 -17.69 -4.05
C LEU A 133 -1.96 -18.01 -4.24
N SER A 134 -2.30 -19.22 -4.72
CA SER A 134 -3.68 -19.67 -4.89
C SER A 134 -4.41 -19.73 -3.56
N SER A 135 -3.77 -20.25 -2.50
CA SER A 135 -4.35 -20.28 -1.15
C SER A 135 -4.61 -18.87 -0.61
N LYS A 136 -3.63 -17.96 -0.73
CA LYS A 136 -3.80 -16.55 -0.32
C LYS A 136 -4.86 -15.83 -1.14
N PHE A 137 -4.97 -16.15 -2.43
CA PHE A 137 -6.01 -15.61 -3.31
C PHE A 137 -7.40 -16.07 -2.88
N VAL A 138 -7.59 -17.37 -2.63
CA VAL A 138 -8.87 -17.91 -2.12
C VAL A 138 -9.24 -17.25 -0.80
N MET A 139 -8.29 -17.11 0.13
CA MET A 139 -8.53 -16.48 1.42
C MET A 139 -8.91 -15.00 1.29
N THR A 140 -8.24 -14.27 0.41
CA THR A 140 -8.59 -12.88 0.06
C THR A 140 -10.01 -12.79 -0.48
N PHE A 141 -10.38 -13.73 -1.34
CA PHE A 141 -11.69 -13.79 -1.95
C PHE A 141 -12.80 -14.07 -0.91
N VAL A 142 -12.55 -14.97 0.01
CA VAL A 142 -13.46 -15.28 1.12
C VAL A 142 -13.65 -14.06 2.03
N PHE A 143 -12.56 -13.37 2.42
CA PHE A 143 -12.66 -12.13 3.20
C PHE A 143 -13.43 -11.04 2.47
N LEU A 144 -13.17 -10.86 1.18
CA LEU A 144 -13.88 -9.87 0.38
C LEU A 144 -15.39 -10.19 0.34
N MET A 145 -15.76 -11.45 0.15
CA MET A 145 -17.14 -11.91 0.16
C MET A 145 -17.81 -11.56 1.50
N PHE A 146 -17.20 -11.95 2.61
CA PHE A 146 -17.75 -11.64 3.93
C PHE A 146 -17.88 -10.14 4.17
N MET A 147 -16.88 -9.34 3.79
CA MET A 147 -16.94 -7.89 3.92
C MET A 147 -18.08 -7.28 3.09
N MET A 148 -18.30 -7.77 1.87
CA MET A 148 -19.39 -7.27 1.00
C MET A 148 -20.78 -7.66 1.52
N VAL A 149 -20.94 -8.90 2.02
CA VAL A 149 -22.20 -9.38 2.60
C VAL A 149 -22.51 -8.64 3.91
N GLU A 150 -21.49 -8.28 4.70
CA GLU A 150 -21.63 -7.59 5.97
C GLU A 150 -21.85 -6.07 5.82
N ALA A 151 -21.37 -5.48 4.72
CA ALA A 151 -21.42 -4.04 4.49
C ALA A 151 -22.82 -3.40 4.65
N PRO A 152 -23.95 -4.00 4.21
CA PRO A 152 -25.28 -3.44 4.42
C PRO A 152 -25.70 -3.32 5.89
N TYR A 153 -25.22 -4.21 6.74
CA TYR A 153 -25.56 -4.27 8.16
C TYR A 153 -24.72 -3.35 9.04
N LEU A 154 -23.66 -2.72 8.47
CA LEU A 154 -22.72 -1.90 9.23
C LEU A 154 -23.42 -0.69 9.87
N ASP A 155 -24.35 -0.06 9.16
CA ASP A 155 -25.09 1.11 9.66
C ASP A 155 -25.97 0.75 10.87
N ASP A 156 -26.62 -0.40 10.86
CA ASP A 156 -27.43 -0.89 11.97
C ASP A 156 -26.58 -1.25 13.19
N LYS A 157 -25.41 -1.86 12.95
CA LYS A 157 -24.45 -2.16 14.01
C LYS A 157 -23.92 -0.89 14.68
N ILE A 158 -23.56 0.13 13.87
CA ILE A 158 -23.11 1.43 14.38
C ILE A 158 -24.23 2.08 15.21
N ASN A 159 -25.46 2.06 14.74
CA ASN A 159 -26.61 2.62 15.47
C ASN A 159 -26.80 1.94 16.81
N LYS A 160 -26.74 0.61 16.86
CA LYS A 160 -26.93 -0.17 18.10
C LYS A 160 -25.73 0.01 19.06
N ALA A 161 -24.50 0.06 18.54
CA ALA A 161 -23.29 0.15 19.36
C ALA A 161 -23.06 1.54 19.95
N PHE A 162 -23.34 2.61 19.20
CA PHE A 162 -22.97 3.99 19.57
C PHE A 162 -24.18 4.89 19.91
N GLY A 163 -25.41 4.44 19.71
CA GLY A 163 -26.63 5.16 20.11
C GLY A 163 -26.63 6.61 19.62
N LYS A 164 -26.68 7.58 20.56
CA LYS A 164 -26.72 9.01 20.24
C LYS A 164 -25.49 9.51 19.46
N ASN A 165 -24.35 8.82 19.57
CA ASN A 165 -23.12 9.17 18.86
C ASN A 165 -23.00 8.50 17.49
N SER A 166 -23.96 7.67 17.08
CA SER A 166 -23.92 6.90 15.83
C SER A 166 -23.76 7.80 14.59
N VAL A 167 -24.43 8.94 14.55
CA VAL A 167 -24.34 9.91 13.43
C VAL A 167 -22.91 10.43 13.27
N ARG A 168 -22.24 10.79 14.37
CA ARG A 168 -20.86 11.25 14.36
C ARG A 168 -19.89 10.16 13.92
N VAL A 169 -20.04 8.95 14.48
CA VAL A 169 -19.20 7.79 14.13
C VAL A 169 -19.37 7.44 12.65
N ARG A 170 -20.60 7.40 12.16
CA ARG A 170 -20.90 7.13 10.73
C ARG A 170 -20.25 8.16 9.83
N LYS A 171 -20.34 9.45 10.17
CA LYS A 171 -19.72 10.53 9.39
C LYS A 171 -18.19 10.36 9.33
N ILE A 172 -17.54 10.01 10.44
CA ILE A 172 -16.11 9.76 10.47
C ILE A 172 -15.76 8.55 9.60
N LEU A 173 -16.44 7.43 9.77
CA LEU A 173 -16.17 6.21 8.99
C LEU A 173 -16.42 6.41 7.50
N SER A 174 -17.49 7.11 7.11
CA SER A 174 -17.75 7.41 5.70
C SER A 174 -16.69 8.33 5.10
N SER A 175 -16.23 9.35 5.84
CA SER A 175 -15.16 10.25 5.42
C SER A 175 -13.85 9.50 5.22
N ILE A 176 -13.47 8.63 6.16
CA ILE A 176 -12.28 7.77 6.05
C ILE A 176 -12.39 6.88 4.81
N SER A 177 -13.51 6.16 4.68
CA SER A 177 -13.72 5.22 3.56
C SER A 177 -13.70 5.93 2.20
N GLU A 178 -14.26 7.13 2.11
CA GLU A 178 -14.25 7.92 0.88
C GLU A 178 -12.84 8.39 0.50
N GLN A 179 -12.11 8.96 1.46
CA GLN A 179 -10.74 9.43 1.24
C GLN A 179 -9.80 8.28 0.85
N VAL A 180 -9.92 7.13 1.55
CA VAL A 180 -9.15 5.92 1.23
C VAL A 180 -9.48 5.38 -0.16
N SER A 181 -10.78 5.30 -0.50
CA SER A 181 -11.21 4.84 -1.83
C SER A 181 -10.68 5.74 -2.95
N GLN A 182 -10.78 7.06 -2.79
CA GLN A 182 -10.25 8.03 -3.75
C GLN A 182 -8.74 7.90 -3.90
N TYR A 183 -8.02 7.75 -2.78
CA TYR A 183 -6.57 7.57 -2.79
C TYR A 183 -6.14 6.31 -3.52
N LEU A 184 -6.68 5.15 -3.09
CA LEU A 184 -6.31 3.86 -3.68
C LEU A 184 -6.69 3.79 -5.16
N GLY A 185 -7.86 4.32 -5.53
CA GLY A 185 -8.29 4.40 -6.92
C GLY A 185 -7.36 5.26 -7.77
N THR A 186 -6.96 6.42 -7.26
CA THR A 186 -6.02 7.33 -7.95
C THR A 186 -4.64 6.68 -8.08
N LEU A 187 -4.13 6.06 -7.02
CA LEU A 187 -2.85 5.36 -7.03
C LEU A 187 -2.85 4.22 -8.06
N ALA A 188 -3.92 3.41 -8.09
CA ALA A 188 -4.06 2.34 -9.06
C ALA A 188 -4.12 2.87 -10.50
N LEU A 189 -4.84 3.97 -10.75
CA LEU A 189 -4.93 4.59 -12.07
C LEU A 189 -3.57 5.11 -12.55
N ILE A 190 -2.83 5.81 -11.68
CA ILE A 190 -1.48 6.30 -11.98
C ILE A 190 -0.53 5.13 -12.23
N SER A 191 -0.58 4.09 -11.40
CA SER A 191 0.25 2.90 -11.57
C SER A 191 -0.06 2.18 -12.88
N LEU A 192 -1.35 2.07 -13.24
CA LEU A 192 -1.78 1.48 -14.50
C LEU A 192 -1.27 2.32 -15.70
N ALA A 193 -1.41 3.63 -15.64
CA ALA A 193 -0.89 4.52 -16.69
C ALA A 193 0.63 4.38 -16.84
N THR A 194 1.37 4.33 -15.73
CA THR A 194 2.82 4.13 -15.75
C THR A 194 3.21 2.80 -16.37
N GLY A 195 2.54 1.71 -15.96
CA GLY A 195 2.79 0.36 -16.50
C GLY A 195 2.46 0.25 -17.98
N VAL A 196 1.35 0.84 -18.42
CA VAL A 196 0.95 0.86 -19.85
C VAL A 196 1.93 1.69 -20.68
N CYS A 197 2.34 2.87 -20.21
CA CYS A 197 3.34 3.69 -20.91
C CYS A 197 4.69 2.94 -21.03
N ALA A 198 5.14 2.29 -19.95
CA ALA A 198 6.36 1.48 -19.98
C ALA A 198 6.22 0.31 -20.98
N TRP A 199 5.12 -0.42 -20.93
CA TRP A 199 4.84 -1.49 -21.90
C TRP A 199 4.88 -1.01 -23.35
N LEU A 200 4.16 0.07 -23.68
CA LEU A 200 4.10 0.60 -25.04
C LEU A 200 5.47 1.05 -25.55
N VAL A 201 6.26 1.72 -24.72
CA VAL A 201 7.61 2.16 -25.09
C VAL A 201 8.54 0.96 -25.29
N LEU A 202 8.53 -0.03 -24.39
CA LEU A 202 9.35 -1.22 -24.51
C LEU A 202 8.97 -2.05 -25.74
N MET A 203 7.66 -2.15 -26.05
CA MET A 203 7.15 -2.81 -27.25
C MET A 203 7.61 -2.07 -28.52
N ALA A 204 7.53 -0.74 -28.55
CA ALA A 204 7.98 0.07 -29.69
C ALA A 204 9.49 -0.03 -29.94
N LEU A 205 10.29 -0.19 -28.87
CA LEU A 205 11.74 -0.39 -28.97
C LEU A 205 12.11 -1.85 -29.26
N GLY A 206 11.14 -2.77 -29.28
CA GLY A 206 11.33 -4.18 -29.56
C GLY A 206 12.02 -4.94 -28.43
N VAL A 207 11.85 -4.54 -27.18
CA VAL A 207 12.40 -5.24 -26.01
C VAL A 207 11.54 -6.47 -25.71
N HIS A 208 12.17 -7.64 -25.54
CA HIS A 208 11.49 -8.86 -25.14
C HIS A 208 10.83 -8.73 -23.77
N LEU A 209 9.73 -9.46 -23.55
CA LEU A 209 8.96 -9.42 -22.31
C LEU A 209 8.38 -8.02 -21.99
N ALA A 210 8.19 -7.14 -22.99
CA ALA A 210 7.73 -5.78 -22.79
C ALA A 210 6.47 -5.68 -21.92
N ALA A 211 5.50 -6.57 -22.12
CA ALA A 211 4.27 -6.61 -21.34
C ALA A 211 4.52 -7.04 -19.88
N GLY A 212 5.42 -8.00 -19.67
CA GLY A 212 5.85 -8.42 -18.32
C GLY A 212 6.52 -7.28 -17.55
N TRP A 213 7.40 -6.53 -18.18
CA TRP A 213 8.02 -5.34 -17.60
C TRP A 213 7.03 -4.22 -17.31
N GLY A 214 6.01 -4.06 -18.18
CA GLY A 214 4.91 -3.13 -17.92
C GLY A 214 4.11 -3.48 -16.68
N VAL A 215 3.76 -4.76 -16.49
CA VAL A 215 3.07 -5.24 -15.28
C VAL A 215 3.97 -5.11 -14.04
N LEU A 216 5.26 -5.43 -14.16
CA LEU A 216 6.21 -5.23 -13.08
C LEU A 216 6.27 -3.75 -12.66
N THR A 217 6.33 -2.84 -13.65
CA THR A 217 6.29 -1.39 -13.42
C THR A 217 5.00 -0.97 -12.72
N PHE A 218 3.85 -1.47 -13.16
CA PHE A 218 2.56 -1.24 -12.49
C PHE A 218 2.59 -1.65 -11.02
N LEU A 219 3.07 -2.87 -10.72
CA LEU A 219 3.10 -3.39 -9.35
C LEU A 219 4.09 -2.62 -8.47
N LEU A 220 5.31 -2.37 -8.97
CA LEU A 220 6.35 -1.69 -8.21
C LEU A 220 6.05 -0.20 -8.01
N ASN A 221 5.22 0.41 -8.85
CA ASN A 221 4.83 1.82 -8.71
C ASN A 221 4.01 2.11 -7.43
N PHE A 222 3.49 1.08 -6.75
CA PHE A 222 2.91 1.21 -5.41
C PHE A 222 3.96 1.54 -4.34
N ILE A 223 5.26 1.32 -4.61
CA ILE A 223 6.38 1.69 -3.74
C ILE A 223 7.01 2.97 -4.28
N PRO A 224 6.79 4.16 -3.68
CA PRO A 224 7.34 5.41 -4.19
C PRO A 224 8.86 5.40 -4.24
N THR A 225 9.43 5.99 -5.26
CA THR A 225 10.87 6.15 -5.53
C THR A 225 11.63 4.83 -5.70
N VAL A 226 11.59 3.95 -4.71
CA VAL A 226 12.27 2.63 -4.73
C VAL A 226 11.71 1.75 -5.83
N GLY A 227 10.37 1.72 -5.95
CA GLY A 227 9.69 0.93 -6.98
C GLY A 227 10.03 1.35 -8.40
N SER A 228 10.10 2.64 -8.64
CA SER A 228 10.49 3.21 -9.95
C SER A 228 11.91 2.81 -10.37
N ILE A 229 12.86 2.86 -9.43
CA ILE A 229 14.26 2.46 -9.68
C ILE A 229 14.33 0.97 -9.98
N ILE A 230 13.74 0.13 -9.12
CA ILE A 230 13.76 -1.33 -9.28
C ILE A 230 13.04 -1.73 -10.58
N ALA A 231 11.94 -1.07 -10.95
CA ALA A 231 11.20 -1.38 -12.17
C ALA A 231 11.98 -1.06 -13.45
N THR A 232 12.90 -0.09 -13.41
CA THR A 232 13.67 0.34 -14.57
C THR A 232 14.86 -0.58 -14.85
N ILE A 233 15.48 -1.16 -13.82
CA ILE A 233 16.72 -1.96 -13.96
C ILE A 233 16.54 -3.19 -14.85
N PRO A 234 15.57 -4.11 -14.63
CA PRO A 234 15.48 -5.34 -15.38
C PRO A 234 15.26 -5.14 -16.90
N PRO A 235 14.35 -4.27 -17.36
CA PRO A 235 14.16 -4.05 -18.80
C PRO A 235 15.38 -3.39 -19.46
N VAL A 236 16.15 -2.55 -18.75
CA VAL A 236 17.40 -1.98 -19.26
C VAL A 236 18.46 -3.05 -19.39
N VAL A 237 18.63 -3.92 -18.39
CA VAL A 237 19.54 -5.08 -18.46
C VAL A 237 19.16 -5.99 -19.61
N MET A 238 17.86 -6.29 -19.75
CA MET A 238 17.37 -7.09 -20.89
C MET A 238 17.71 -6.45 -22.23
N ALA A 239 17.54 -5.14 -22.37
CA ALA A 239 17.89 -4.42 -23.58
C ALA A 239 19.39 -4.47 -23.89
N VAL A 240 20.26 -4.37 -22.87
CA VAL A 240 21.71 -4.49 -23.02
C VAL A 240 22.09 -5.86 -23.58
N ILE A 241 21.51 -6.93 -23.04
CA ILE A 241 21.79 -8.30 -23.47
C ILE A 241 21.24 -8.54 -24.89
N GLN A 242 19.99 -8.11 -25.13
CA GLN A 242 19.30 -8.33 -26.41
C GLN A 242 19.94 -7.62 -27.58
N PHE A 243 20.40 -6.38 -27.38
CA PHE A 243 20.91 -5.53 -28.48
C PHE A 243 22.44 -5.44 -28.51
N SER A 244 23.15 -6.25 -27.70
CA SER A 244 24.62 -6.32 -27.73
C SER A 244 25.13 -6.64 -29.14
N PRO A 245 26.23 -5.98 -29.61
CA PRO A 245 27.09 -5.01 -28.90
C PRO A 245 26.61 -3.54 -28.96
N GLY A 246 25.43 -3.27 -29.55
CA GLY A 246 24.91 -1.92 -29.72
C GLY A 246 24.37 -1.33 -28.42
N LEU A 247 24.86 -0.16 -27.98
CA LEU A 247 24.40 0.52 -26.77
C LEU A 247 23.28 1.56 -27.01
N PHE A 248 22.97 1.87 -28.27
CA PHE A 248 22.00 2.93 -28.59
C PHE A 248 20.58 2.59 -28.14
N LYS A 249 20.09 1.37 -28.43
CA LYS A 249 18.76 0.94 -27.97
C LYS A 249 18.65 0.81 -26.46
N PRO A 250 19.59 0.16 -25.73
CA PRO A 250 19.62 0.19 -24.26
C PRO A 250 19.56 1.58 -23.66
N PHE A 251 20.32 2.53 -24.23
CA PHE A 251 20.30 3.93 -23.81
C PHE A 251 18.92 4.56 -24.02
N LEU A 252 18.28 4.33 -25.18
CA LEU A 252 16.90 4.79 -25.41
C LEU A 252 15.90 4.20 -24.41
N VAL A 253 16.03 2.91 -24.08
CA VAL A 253 15.19 2.25 -23.07
C VAL A 253 15.36 2.94 -21.71
N LEU A 254 16.60 3.15 -21.27
CA LEU A 254 16.90 3.82 -20.00
C LEU A 254 16.31 5.24 -19.97
N VAL A 255 16.55 6.04 -20.98
CA VAL A 255 16.08 7.43 -21.07
C VAL A 255 14.56 7.47 -21.10
N SER A 256 13.92 6.63 -21.91
CA SER A 256 12.45 6.60 -22.05
C SER A 256 11.76 6.18 -20.77
N LEU A 257 12.22 5.10 -20.12
CA LEU A 257 11.64 4.66 -18.84
C LEU A 257 11.86 5.70 -17.75
N THR A 258 13.07 6.29 -17.68
CA THR A 258 13.34 7.37 -16.71
C THR A 258 12.46 8.59 -16.97
N ALA A 259 12.26 8.99 -18.24
CA ALA A 259 11.35 10.08 -18.60
C ALA A 259 9.91 9.80 -18.18
N ILE A 260 9.40 8.58 -18.37
CA ILE A 260 8.08 8.16 -17.91
C ILE A 260 8.00 8.29 -16.38
N GLN A 261 8.96 7.73 -15.64
CA GLN A 261 8.98 7.75 -14.18
C GLN A 261 9.05 9.18 -13.61
N VAL A 262 9.90 10.02 -14.18
CA VAL A 262 10.05 11.43 -13.77
C VAL A 262 8.77 12.22 -14.09
N THR A 263 8.22 12.06 -15.29
CA THR A 263 7.02 12.79 -15.71
C THR A 263 5.81 12.38 -14.88
N ILE A 264 5.59 11.08 -14.72
CA ILE A 264 4.44 10.59 -13.96
C ILE A 264 4.64 10.84 -12.47
N GLY A 265 5.81 10.49 -11.91
CA GLY A 265 6.10 10.61 -10.49
C GLY A 265 6.17 12.06 -9.98
N ASN A 266 6.84 12.95 -10.73
CA ASN A 266 7.11 14.30 -10.25
C ASN A 266 6.17 15.39 -10.81
N ILE A 267 5.45 15.10 -11.91
CA ILE A 267 4.55 16.09 -12.54
C ILE A 267 3.09 15.65 -12.42
N ILE A 268 2.77 14.43 -12.89
CA ILE A 268 1.36 13.97 -12.96
C ILE A 268 0.84 13.59 -11.58
N THR A 269 1.61 12.81 -10.83
CA THR A 269 1.20 12.35 -9.49
C THR A 269 0.86 13.52 -8.55
N PRO A 270 1.69 14.56 -8.38
CA PRO A 270 1.33 15.72 -7.55
C PRO A 270 0.11 16.48 -8.07
N LYS A 271 -0.08 16.57 -9.39
CA LYS A 271 -1.25 17.27 -9.98
C LYS A 271 -2.56 16.50 -9.78
N VAL A 272 -2.53 15.16 -9.86
CA VAL A 272 -3.72 14.30 -9.80
C VAL A 272 -4.07 13.94 -8.37
N VAL A 273 -3.09 13.52 -7.58
CA VAL A 273 -3.26 13.19 -6.16
C VAL A 273 -3.44 14.46 -5.34
N GLY A 274 -2.79 15.55 -5.78
CA GLY A 274 -2.72 16.81 -5.04
C GLY A 274 -2.02 16.59 -3.69
N ASP A 275 -2.20 17.57 -2.81
CA ASP A 275 -1.64 17.50 -1.45
C ASP A 275 -2.44 16.59 -0.49
N ARG A 276 -3.37 15.82 -1.02
CA ARG A 276 -4.33 15.03 -0.22
C ARG A 276 -3.68 14.00 0.68
N LEU A 277 -2.49 13.52 0.32
CA LEU A 277 -1.78 12.56 1.17
C LEU A 277 -0.83 13.21 2.14
N GLY A 278 -0.08 14.22 1.70
CA GLY A 278 0.84 14.98 2.51
C GLY A 278 1.63 14.15 3.53
N VAL A 279 1.98 12.90 3.19
CA VAL A 279 2.81 12.05 4.05
C VAL A 279 4.27 12.43 3.86
N SER A 280 5.01 12.54 4.95
CA SER A 280 6.45 12.84 4.91
C SER A 280 7.21 11.72 4.18
N PRO A 281 8.17 12.04 3.28
CA PRO A 281 9.02 11.03 2.63
C PRO A 281 9.75 10.13 3.64
N VAL A 282 10.16 10.68 4.78
CA VAL A 282 10.79 9.91 5.86
C VAL A 282 9.82 8.88 6.42
N MET A 283 8.54 9.24 6.62
CA MET A 283 7.52 8.32 7.11
C MET A 283 7.18 7.23 6.09
N ILE A 284 7.25 7.53 4.80
CA ILE A 284 7.10 6.52 3.74
C ILE A 284 8.24 5.50 3.80
N LEU A 285 9.50 5.95 3.94
CA LEU A 285 10.66 5.06 4.08
C LEU A 285 10.60 4.23 5.37
N LEU A 286 10.25 4.84 6.49
CA LEU A 286 10.06 4.11 7.75
C LEU A 286 8.94 3.07 7.64
N SER A 287 7.84 3.42 6.99
CA SER A 287 6.74 2.48 6.71
C SER A 287 7.20 1.33 5.83
N LEU A 288 8.00 1.62 4.78
CA LEU A 288 8.57 0.60 3.90
C LEU A 288 9.43 -0.40 4.66
N LEU A 289 10.33 0.10 5.52
CA LEU A 289 11.19 -0.74 6.34
C LEU A 289 10.36 -1.56 7.34
N LEU A 290 9.43 -0.93 8.06
CA LEU A 290 8.61 -1.58 9.06
C LEU A 290 7.74 -2.70 8.47
N TRP A 291 6.94 -2.37 7.44
CA TRP A 291 6.05 -3.36 6.82
C TRP A 291 6.80 -4.39 5.98
N GLY A 292 7.95 -4.00 5.41
CA GLY A 292 8.86 -4.92 4.75
C GLY A 292 9.43 -5.96 5.72
N MET A 293 9.77 -5.56 6.95
CA MET A 293 10.22 -6.48 8.00
C MET A 293 9.08 -7.38 8.51
N ILE A 294 7.86 -6.85 8.66
CA ILE A 294 6.71 -7.60 9.21
C ILE A 294 6.17 -8.61 8.19
N TRP A 295 5.96 -8.20 6.93
CA TRP A 295 5.25 -8.99 5.92
C TRP A 295 6.08 -9.28 4.66
N GLY A 296 7.37 -8.93 4.63
CA GLY A 296 8.24 -9.12 3.46
C GLY A 296 7.82 -8.25 2.26
N ILE A 297 7.91 -8.82 1.05
CA ILE A 297 7.57 -8.13 -0.21
C ILE A 297 6.11 -7.61 -0.22
N PRO A 298 5.08 -8.38 0.18
CA PRO A 298 3.73 -7.86 0.29
C PRO A 298 3.63 -6.64 1.22
N GLY A 299 4.34 -6.66 2.35
CA GLY A 299 4.37 -5.53 3.28
C GLY A 299 5.01 -4.29 2.68
N ALA A 300 6.12 -4.46 1.96
CA ALA A 300 6.78 -3.37 1.25
C ALA A 300 5.86 -2.72 0.19
N LEU A 301 5.15 -3.52 -0.60
CA LEU A 301 4.17 -3.05 -1.59
C LEU A 301 2.99 -2.29 -0.95
N LEU A 302 2.53 -2.77 0.21
CA LEU A 302 1.39 -2.19 0.92
C LEU A 302 1.78 -1.05 1.86
N SER A 303 3.06 -0.79 2.09
CA SER A 303 3.57 0.16 3.08
C SER A 303 3.04 1.58 2.88
N THR A 304 3.07 2.08 1.65
CA THR A 304 2.59 3.43 1.32
C THR A 304 1.07 3.57 1.45
N PRO A 305 0.25 2.66 0.91
CA PRO A 305 -1.18 2.65 1.21
C PRO A 305 -1.47 2.61 2.71
N ILE A 306 -0.78 1.76 3.48
CA ILE A 306 -1.03 1.61 4.91
C ILE A 306 -0.73 2.89 5.67
N ILE A 307 0.44 3.52 5.48
CA ILE A 307 0.78 4.76 6.19
C ILE A 307 -0.15 5.91 5.80
N SER A 308 -0.59 5.96 4.55
CA SER A 308 -1.56 6.94 4.08
C SER A 308 -2.92 6.76 4.73
N ILE A 309 -3.37 5.51 4.89
CA ILE A 309 -4.62 5.19 5.59
C ILE A 309 -4.50 5.54 7.08
N ILE A 310 -3.39 5.18 7.72
CA ILE A 310 -3.13 5.55 9.12
C ILE A 310 -3.24 7.06 9.29
N LYS A 311 -2.63 7.84 8.39
CA LYS A 311 -2.73 9.30 8.40
C LYS A 311 -4.18 9.78 8.27
N ILE A 312 -4.91 9.28 7.27
CA ILE A 312 -6.33 9.62 7.04
C ILE A 312 -7.17 9.32 8.30
N VAL A 313 -6.96 8.16 8.91
CA VAL A 313 -7.64 7.79 10.16
C VAL A 313 -7.30 8.77 11.29
N CYS A 314 -6.01 9.08 11.48
CA CYS A 314 -5.55 10.01 12.50
C CYS A 314 -6.09 11.44 12.29
N GLU A 315 -6.22 11.91 11.05
CA GLU A 315 -6.81 13.21 10.72
C GLU A 315 -8.30 13.29 11.08
N ASN A 316 -9.02 12.20 10.94
CA ASN A 316 -10.46 12.15 11.22
C ASN A 316 -10.80 11.91 12.69
N ILE A 317 -9.81 11.52 13.53
CA ILE A 317 -10.00 11.28 14.97
C ILE A 317 -9.31 12.39 15.75
N PRO A 318 -10.07 13.27 16.45
CA PRO A 318 -9.48 14.43 17.16
C PRO A 318 -8.37 14.07 18.17
N ALA A 319 -8.50 12.94 18.85
CA ALA A 319 -7.50 12.48 19.82
C ALA A 319 -6.17 12.05 19.17
N MET A 320 -6.17 11.76 17.88
CA MET A 320 -4.99 11.29 17.12
C MET A 320 -4.42 12.36 16.18
N HIS A 321 -4.95 13.57 16.21
CA HIS A 321 -4.55 14.65 15.30
C HIS A 321 -3.04 14.97 15.38
N SER A 322 -2.45 14.95 16.58
CA SER A 322 -1.00 15.14 16.76
C SER A 322 -0.16 14.12 16.00
N ILE A 323 -0.63 12.87 15.94
CA ILE A 323 0.03 11.79 15.17
C ILE A 323 -0.08 12.08 13.67
N ALA A 324 -1.24 12.55 13.19
CA ALA A 324 -1.44 12.93 11.80
C ALA A 324 -0.48 14.05 11.37
N VAL A 325 -0.25 15.05 12.24
CA VAL A 325 0.71 16.13 12.01
C VAL A 325 2.14 15.59 11.89
N LEU A 326 2.56 14.67 12.76
CA LEU A 326 3.90 14.08 12.72
C LEU A 326 4.12 13.21 11.48
N ILE A 327 3.10 12.51 10.99
CA ILE A 327 3.15 11.72 9.76
C ILE A 327 3.13 12.65 8.53
N GLY A 328 2.58 13.84 8.67
CA GLY A 328 2.38 14.81 7.61
C GLY A 328 3.66 15.35 6.98
N SER A 329 3.59 15.73 5.70
CA SER A 329 4.65 16.49 5.04
C SER A 329 4.64 17.95 5.53
N GLY A 330 5.79 18.63 5.46
CA GLY A 330 5.89 20.03 5.89
C GLY A 330 4.91 20.96 5.18
N GLU A 331 4.58 20.70 3.92
CA GLU A 331 3.56 21.48 3.17
C GLU A 331 2.13 21.20 3.66
N SER A 332 1.81 19.94 3.97
CA SER A 332 0.49 19.60 4.50
C SER A 332 0.26 20.19 5.88
N VAL A 333 1.30 20.22 6.72
CA VAL A 333 1.24 20.80 8.06
C VAL A 333 1.01 22.31 8.02
N ARG A 334 1.63 23.04 7.10
CA ARG A 334 1.42 24.49 6.93
C ARG A 334 -0.01 24.87 6.54
N ARG A 335 -0.78 23.95 5.95
CA ARG A 335 -2.19 24.16 5.54
C ARG A 335 -3.20 23.73 6.60
N LEU A 336 -2.77 22.96 7.60
CA LEU A 336 -3.65 22.64 8.72
C LEU A 336 -3.94 23.93 9.48
N PRO A 337 -5.22 24.24 9.80
CA PRO A 337 -5.51 25.35 10.68
C PRO A 337 -4.75 25.11 11.99
N GLU A 338 -4.04 26.14 12.47
CA GLU A 338 -3.45 26.06 13.81
C GLU A 338 -4.54 25.62 14.78
N VAL A 339 -4.39 24.40 15.29
CA VAL A 339 -5.26 23.98 16.38
C VAL A 339 -4.95 25.00 17.50
N LYS A 340 -5.91 25.87 17.79
CA LYS A 340 -5.88 26.73 18.98
C LYS A 340 -5.93 25.84 20.22
N THR A 341 -4.88 25.04 20.37
CA THR A 341 -4.68 24.12 21.50
C THR A 341 -4.70 24.89 22.81
N THR A 342 -4.26 26.14 22.77
CA THR A 342 -4.28 27.05 23.92
C THR A 342 -5.71 27.34 24.40
N GLU A 343 -6.64 27.65 23.51
CA GLU A 343 -8.04 27.96 23.92
C GLU A 343 -8.81 26.68 24.35
N ALA A 344 -8.59 25.55 23.68
CA ALA A 344 -9.26 24.30 24.06
C ALA A 344 -8.72 23.75 25.38
N VAL A 345 -7.40 23.78 25.59
CA VAL A 345 -6.77 23.36 26.86
C VAL A 345 -7.15 24.35 27.97
N GLU A 346 -7.11 25.65 27.71
CA GLU A 346 -7.53 26.67 28.70
C GLU A 346 -9.01 26.56 29.08
N THR A 347 -9.88 26.25 28.08
CA THR A 347 -11.31 26.04 28.35
C THR A 347 -11.56 24.78 29.17
N VAL A 348 -10.85 23.69 28.87
CA VAL A 348 -10.94 22.44 29.64
C VAL A 348 -10.35 22.63 31.04
N THR A 349 -9.19 23.31 31.19
CA THR A 349 -8.56 23.60 32.46
C THR A 349 -9.47 24.50 33.33
N LYS A 350 -10.03 25.58 32.78
CA LYS A 350 -11.00 26.44 33.50
C LYS A 350 -12.26 25.68 33.89
N LYS A 351 -12.72 24.75 33.09
CA LYS A 351 -13.89 23.91 33.41
C LYS A 351 -13.59 22.92 34.53
N ILE A 352 -12.41 22.33 34.53
CA ILE A 352 -11.93 21.44 35.61
C ILE A 352 -11.75 22.21 36.89
N GLU A 353 -11.09 23.38 36.88
CA GLU A 353 -10.92 24.23 38.04
C GLU A 353 -12.26 24.68 38.65
N LYS A 354 -13.23 25.08 37.81
CA LYS A 354 -14.56 25.46 38.25
C LYS A 354 -15.31 24.29 38.91
N THR A 355 -15.26 23.10 38.30
CA THR A 355 -15.87 21.89 38.87
C THR A 355 -15.23 21.48 40.18
N PHE A 356 -13.90 21.59 40.25
CA PHE A 356 -13.13 21.28 41.49
C PHE A 356 -13.47 22.27 42.61
N ALA A 357 -13.52 23.59 42.31
CA ALA A 357 -13.89 24.62 43.27
C ALA A 357 -15.33 24.44 43.80
N GLU A 358 -16.30 24.10 42.94
CA GLU A 358 -17.67 23.79 43.34
C GLU A 358 -17.75 22.53 44.21
N THR A 359 -16.99 21.50 43.90
CA THR A 359 -16.94 20.26 44.70
C THR A 359 -16.34 20.51 46.07
N VAL A 360 -15.25 21.27 46.13
CA VAL A 360 -14.62 21.67 47.44
C VAL A 360 -15.57 22.52 48.26
N ARG A 361 -16.33 23.42 47.63
CA ARG A 361 -17.32 24.27 48.30
C ARG A 361 -18.47 23.44 48.90
N ARG A 362 -18.98 22.46 48.15
CA ARG A 362 -20.01 21.51 48.63
C ARG A 362 -19.53 20.66 49.80
N VAL A 363 -18.29 20.16 49.75
CA VAL A 363 -17.68 19.39 50.85
C VAL A 363 -17.51 20.24 52.11
N LYS A 364 -17.04 21.51 51.98
CA LYS A 364 -16.91 22.45 53.10
C LYS A 364 -18.26 22.78 53.72
N THR A 365 -19.31 22.99 52.91
CA THR A 365 -20.66 23.29 53.40
C THR A 365 -21.29 22.08 54.11
N ALA A 366 -21.12 20.88 53.56
CA ALA A 366 -21.57 19.63 54.17
C ALA A 366 -20.87 19.35 55.53
N ARG A 367 -19.58 19.71 55.64
CA ARG A 367 -18.80 19.57 56.90
C ARG A 367 -19.20 20.58 57.95
N LYS A 368 -19.59 21.82 57.55
CA LYS A 368 -20.09 22.87 58.47
C LYS A 368 -21.46 22.54 59.04
N ASN A 369 -22.35 21.94 58.22
CA ASN A 369 -23.66 21.49 58.69
C ASN A 369 -23.61 20.27 59.62
N LYS A 370 -22.57 19.45 59.54
CA LYS A 370 -22.37 18.28 60.41
C LYS A 370 -21.79 18.63 61.75
N ASN A 371 -21.09 19.78 61.85
CA ASN A 371 -20.49 20.24 63.13
C ASN A 371 -21.30 21.33 63.82
N GLY A 372 -22.41 21.83 63.24
CA GLY A 372 -23.30 22.86 63.89
C GLY A 372 -24.59 22.29 64.46
N GLY A 373 -24.72 20.95 64.57
CA GLY A 373 -25.87 20.29 65.17
C GLY A 373 -25.55 19.50 66.42
N LYS A 374 -24.70 20.11 67.27
CA LYS A 374 -24.50 19.67 68.69
C LYS A 374 -24.83 20.80 69.61
#